data_dcb5b089f346f524f8fe41a2cc55e1c9
#
_entry.id   dcb5b089f346f524f8fe41a2cc55e1c9
#
_cell.length_a   1.000
_cell.length_b   1.000
_cell.length_c   1.000
_cell.angle_alpha   90.00
_cell.angle_beta   90.00
_cell.angle_gamma   90.00
#
_symmetry.space_group_name_H-M   'P 1'
#
loop_
_entity.id
_entity.type
_entity.pdbx_description
1 polymer ?
#
loop_
_entity_poly.entity_id
_entity_poly.type
_entity_poly.pdbx_seq_one_letter_code
_entity_poly.pdbx_strand_id
1 'polypeptide(L)'
;MSIPRSHRPRPSTAYELSADIALFLSALTPGGYYEFQDYSCELFMSNGERIDGIYPEYPFATYLHHVCGAADRIGRSLTIGGKIKGMLQEAGFEECAEKQEIWPMSDWPKDPHLKELGRWGRLGATDSAYPFALQLLTREGWTVDQVRNLSDAVLASLRKGGPKHYVSV
;
A
#
# COMPACT_ATOMS: atom_id res chain seq x y z
N MET A 1 40.53 -17.86 -3.91
CA MET A 1 39.95 -17.41 -5.21
C MET A 1 38.44 -17.32 -5.00
N SER A 2 37.94 -16.11 -4.66
CA SER A 2 36.54 -15.91 -4.30
C SER A 2 35.71 -15.63 -5.53
N ILE A 3 34.72 -16.47 -5.78
CA ILE A 3 33.75 -16.30 -6.89
C ILE A 3 32.85 -15.10 -6.57
N PRO A 4 32.75 -14.09 -7.46
CA PRO A 4 31.82 -12.98 -7.24
C PRO A 4 30.39 -13.52 -7.29
N ARG A 5 29.59 -13.23 -6.26
CA ARG A 5 28.15 -13.47 -6.28
C ARG A 5 27.57 -12.59 -7.40
N SER A 6 27.19 -13.21 -8.50
CA SER A 6 26.46 -12.56 -9.57
C SER A 6 25.22 -11.90 -8.98
N HIS A 7 25.10 -10.58 -9.13
CA HIS A 7 23.88 -9.83 -8.85
C HIS A 7 22.84 -10.32 -9.87
N ARG A 8 22.06 -11.33 -9.50
CA ARG A 8 20.81 -11.61 -10.22
C ARG A 8 19.88 -10.45 -9.87
N PRO A 9 19.31 -9.74 -10.86
CA PRO A 9 18.23 -8.80 -10.58
C PRO A 9 17.14 -9.60 -9.85
N ARG A 10 16.70 -9.11 -8.67
CA ARG A 10 15.56 -9.72 -8.00
C ARG A 10 14.34 -9.51 -8.90
N PRO A 11 13.56 -10.57 -9.18
CA PRO A 11 12.33 -10.40 -9.92
C PRO A 11 11.44 -9.37 -9.22
N SER A 12 10.61 -8.65 -9.98
CA SER A 12 9.65 -7.70 -9.41
C SER A 12 8.66 -8.44 -8.51
N THR A 13 8.12 -7.77 -7.50
CA THR A 13 7.13 -8.35 -6.57
C THR A 13 5.94 -8.95 -7.29
N ALA A 14 5.53 -8.36 -8.41
CA ALA A 14 4.46 -8.90 -9.27
C ALA A 14 4.83 -10.27 -9.84
N TYR A 15 6.10 -10.49 -10.22
CA TYR A 15 6.56 -11.78 -10.72
C TYR A 15 6.63 -12.84 -9.59
N GLU A 16 7.15 -12.46 -8.42
CA GLU A 16 7.18 -13.34 -7.25
C GLU A 16 5.76 -13.74 -6.84
N LEU A 17 4.84 -12.78 -6.79
CA LEU A 17 3.44 -13.02 -6.44
C LEU A 17 2.73 -13.91 -7.49
N SER A 18 2.97 -13.72 -8.78
CA SER A 18 2.41 -14.59 -9.82
C SER A 18 2.91 -16.04 -9.68
N ALA A 19 4.19 -16.23 -9.32
CA ALA A 19 4.73 -17.56 -9.07
C ALA A 19 4.12 -18.20 -7.81
N ASP A 20 3.93 -17.42 -6.74
CA ASP A 20 3.27 -17.87 -5.51
C ASP A 20 1.81 -18.24 -5.77
N ILE A 21 1.07 -17.42 -6.52
CA ILE A 21 -0.32 -17.69 -6.91
C ILE A 21 -0.41 -19.02 -7.69
N ALA A 22 0.49 -19.25 -8.65
CA ALA A 22 0.52 -20.49 -9.41
C ALA A 22 0.85 -21.71 -8.52
N LEU A 23 1.73 -21.53 -7.53
CA LEU A 23 2.06 -22.56 -6.55
C LEU A 23 0.83 -22.87 -5.68
N PHE A 24 0.12 -21.85 -5.17
CA PHE A 24 -1.10 -22.05 -4.39
C PHE A 24 -2.17 -22.79 -5.19
N LEU A 25 -2.39 -22.42 -6.46
CA LEU A 25 -3.32 -23.14 -7.32
C LEU A 25 -2.95 -24.62 -7.46
N SER A 26 -1.66 -24.92 -7.65
CA SER A 26 -1.18 -26.31 -7.79
C SER A 26 -1.34 -27.15 -6.51
N ALA A 27 -1.40 -26.51 -5.36
CA ALA A 27 -1.57 -27.15 -4.04
C ALA A 27 -3.03 -27.35 -3.62
N LEU A 28 -3.98 -26.70 -4.32
CA LEU A 28 -5.39 -26.84 -4.04
C LEU A 28 -5.97 -28.13 -4.66
N THR A 29 -6.90 -28.75 -3.96
CA THR A 29 -7.74 -29.79 -4.53
C THR A 29 -8.80 -29.17 -5.46
N PRO A 30 -9.29 -29.88 -6.49
CA PRO A 30 -10.39 -29.42 -7.32
C PRO A 30 -11.60 -28.98 -6.46
N GLY A 31 -12.11 -27.79 -6.70
CA GLY A 31 -13.17 -27.16 -5.90
C GLY A 31 -12.68 -26.48 -4.61
N GLY A 32 -11.38 -26.43 -4.36
CA GLY A 32 -10.81 -25.69 -3.24
C GLY A 32 -10.84 -24.16 -3.46
N TYR A 33 -10.82 -23.41 -2.38
CA TYR A 33 -10.87 -21.94 -2.39
C TYR A 33 -9.54 -21.35 -1.96
N TYR A 34 -9.22 -20.17 -2.53
CA TYR A 34 -8.12 -19.31 -2.10
C TYR A 34 -8.68 -17.92 -1.82
N GLU A 35 -8.35 -17.37 -0.66
CA GLU A 35 -8.70 -16.01 -0.28
C GLU A 35 -7.44 -15.17 -0.16
N PHE A 36 -7.43 -14.00 -0.80
CA PHE A 36 -6.37 -13.01 -0.72
C PHE A 36 -6.93 -11.75 -0.07
N GLN A 37 -6.29 -11.32 1.01
CA GLN A 37 -6.65 -10.08 1.70
C GLN A 37 -5.43 -9.17 1.70
N ASP A 38 -5.59 -7.96 1.18
CA ASP A 38 -4.53 -6.95 1.16
C ASP A 38 -5.16 -5.55 1.19
N TYR A 39 -4.33 -4.55 1.40
CA TYR A 39 -4.72 -3.17 1.26
C TYR A 39 -3.91 -2.51 0.14
N SER A 40 -4.51 -1.53 -0.53
CA SER A 40 -3.83 -0.70 -1.51
C SER A 40 -3.46 0.64 -0.89
N CYS A 41 -2.20 1.06 -1.06
CA CYS A 41 -1.77 2.41 -0.68
C CYS A 41 -2.29 3.50 -1.63
N GLU A 42 -3.34 3.22 -2.38
CA GLU A 42 -4.06 4.23 -3.16
C GLU A 42 -4.95 5.07 -2.26
N LEU A 43 -4.77 6.38 -2.33
CA LEU A 43 -5.50 7.32 -1.49
C LEU A 43 -6.68 7.92 -2.22
N PHE A 44 -7.82 7.98 -1.54
CA PHE A 44 -9.05 8.57 -2.05
C PHE A 44 -9.58 9.61 -1.09
N MET A 45 -10.21 10.64 -1.63
CA MET A 45 -11.04 11.58 -0.87
C MET A 45 -12.41 10.98 -0.56
N SER A 46 -13.11 11.53 0.42
CA SER A 46 -14.46 11.07 0.81
C SER A 46 -15.51 11.15 -0.30
N ASN A 47 -15.24 11.86 -1.39
CA ASN A 47 -16.08 11.91 -2.59
C ASN A 47 -15.73 10.83 -3.63
N GLY A 48 -14.77 9.94 -3.34
CA GLY A 48 -14.32 8.89 -4.24
C GLY A 48 -13.23 9.30 -5.22
N GLU A 49 -12.77 10.55 -5.20
CA GLU A 49 -11.68 11.03 -6.05
C GLU A 49 -10.34 10.46 -5.58
N ARG A 50 -9.62 9.79 -6.48
CA ARG A 50 -8.25 9.32 -6.22
C ARG A 50 -7.28 10.50 -6.22
N ILE A 51 -6.42 10.52 -5.23
CA ILE A 51 -5.34 11.51 -5.13
C ILE A 51 -4.00 10.79 -5.28
N ASP A 52 -3.26 11.14 -6.33
CA ASP A 52 -1.91 10.64 -6.56
C ASP A 52 -1.05 11.79 -7.07
N GLY A 53 0.04 12.08 -6.37
CA GLY A 53 0.95 13.16 -6.72
C GLY A 53 1.49 13.94 -5.52
N ILE A 54 2.14 15.05 -5.83
CA ILE A 54 2.77 15.94 -4.85
C ILE A 54 1.88 17.17 -4.64
N TYR A 55 1.26 17.24 -3.47
CA TYR A 55 0.34 18.30 -3.09
C TYR A 55 0.73 18.88 -1.73
N PRO A 56 1.14 20.15 -1.64
CA PRO A 56 1.45 20.78 -0.36
C PRO A 56 0.28 20.74 0.64
N GLU A 57 -0.95 20.84 0.15
CA GLU A 57 -2.18 20.80 0.93
C GLU A 57 -2.61 19.39 1.37
N TYR A 58 -2.04 18.35 0.73
CA TYR A 58 -2.29 16.96 1.05
C TYR A 58 -0.99 16.19 1.35
N PRO A 59 -0.34 16.44 2.49
CA PRO A 59 0.95 15.83 2.83
C PRO A 59 0.94 14.29 2.82
N PHE A 60 -0.21 13.68 3.17
CA PHE A 60 -0.33 12.23 3.14
C PHE A 60 -0.35 11.67 1.71
N ALA A 61 -0.97 12.36 0.75
CA ALA A 61 -0.89 12.00 -0.67
C ALA A 61 0.55 12.11 -1.19
N THR A 62 1.22 13.22 -0.88
CA THR A 62 2.64 13.44 -1.21
C THR A 62 3.54 12.34 -0.64
N TYR A 63 3.30 11.96 0.62
CA TYR A 63 4.02 10.87 1.27
C TYR A 63 3.83 9.55 0.54
N LEU A 64 2.59 9.16 0.28
CA LEU A 64 2.29 7.91 -0.43
C LEU A 64 2.89 7.91 -1.84
N HIS A 65 2.81 9.02 -2.57
CA HIS A 65 3.43 9.15 -3.88
C HIS A 65 4.93 8.81 -3.86
N HIS A 66 5.69 9.39 -2.92
CA HIS A 66 7.11 9.11 -2.80
C HIS A 66 7.42 7.70 -2.32
N VAL A 67 6.69 7.23 -1.32
CA VAL A 67 6.90 5.90 -0.71
C VAL A 67 6.51 4.78 -1.68
N CYS A 68 5.36 4.87 -2.35
CA CYS A 68 4.94 3.88 -3.35
C CYS A 68 5.91 3.87 -4.54
N GLY A 69 6.32 5.03 -5.04
CA GLY A 69 7.32 5.12 -6.11
C GLY A 69 8.67 4.50 -5.72
N ALA A 70 9.15 4.71 -4.49
CA ALA A 70 10.37 4.09 -4.00
C ALA A 70 10.22 2.57 -3.84
N ALA A 71 9.07 2.10 -3.37
CA ALA A 71 8.76 0.68 -3.26
C ALA A 71 8.68 -0.01 -4.62
N ASP A 72 8.06 0.63 -5.62
CA ASP A 72 7.99 0.12 -6.99
C ASP A 72 9.39 -0.03 -7.62
N ARG A 73 10.30 0.93 -7.39
CA ARG A 73 11.68 0.87 -7.90
C ARG A 73 12.49 -0.30 -7.34
N ILE A 74 12.15 -0.77 -6.15
CA ILE A 74 12.75 -1.98 -5.57
C ILE A 74 11.94 -3.24 -5.83
N GLY A 75 10.89 -3.16 -6.67
CA GLY A 75 10.02 -4.27 -7.02
C GLY A 75 9.04 -4.69 -5.92
N ARG A 76 8.68 -3.80 -5.00
CA ARG A 76 7.77 -4.05 -3.88
C ARG A 76 6.56 -3.12 -3.95
N SER A 77 5.69 -3.34 -4.94
CA SER A 77 4.52 -2.50 -5.15
C SER A 77 3.59 -2.52 -3.93
N LEU A 78 3.19 -1.33 -3.49
CA LEU A 78 2.22 -1.13 -2.41
C LEU A 78 0.80 -0.86 -2.94
N THR A 79 0.63 -0.95 -4.26
CA THR A 79 -0.65 -0.76 -4.95
C THR A 79 -1.07 -1.99 -5.74
N ILE A 80 -0.55 -3.16 -5.35
CA ILE A 80 -0.79 -4.41 -6.05
C ILE A 80 -2.25 -4.89 -5.91
N GLY A 81 -2.93 -4.50 -4.83
CA GLY A 81 -4.30 -4.93 -4.50
C GLY A 81 -5.24 -4.90 -5.70
N GLY A 82 -5.30 -3.78 -6.42
CA GLY A 82 -6.14 -3.63 -7.61
C GLY A 82 -5.80 -4.53 -8.81
N LYS A 83 -4.70 -5.31 -8.75
CA LYS A 83 -4.27 -6.23 -9.80
C LYS A 83 -4.46 -7.70 -9.44
N ILE A 84 -4.69 -8.01 -8.17
CA ILE A 84 -4.74 -9.38 -7.65
C ILE A 84 -5.78 -10.24 -8.35
N LYS A 85 -6.99 -9.71 -8.56
CA LYS A 85 -8.06 -10.44 -9.25
C LYS A 85 -7.64 -10.88 -10.66
N GLY A 86 -7.03 -9.99 -11.44
CA GLY A 86 -6.51 -10.32 -12.77
C GLY A 86 -5.43 -11.39 -12.70
N MET A 87 -4.49 -11.27 -11.74
CA MET A 87 -3.42 -12.26 -11.56
C MET A 87 -3.96 -13.63 -11.15
N LEU A 88 -4.99 -13.72 -10.32
CA LEU A 88 -5.66 -14.97 -9.98
C LEU A 88 -6.31 -15.61 -11.22
N GLN A 89 -7.02 -14.81 -12.02
CA GLN A 89 -7.65 -15.28 -13.27
C GLN A 89 -6.62 -15.77 -14.29
N GLU A 90 -5.53 -15.02 -14.48
CA GLU A 90 -4.41 -15.42 -15.36
C GLU A 90 -3.74 -16.72 -14.91
N ALA A 91 -3.68 -16.97 -13.60
CA ALA A 91 -3.15 -18.21 -13.03
C ALA A 91 -4.10 -19.40 -13.20
N GLY A 92 -5.39 -19.20 -13.55
CA GLY A 92 -6.35 -20.25 -13.80
C GLY A 92 -7.39 -20.43 -12.69
N PHE A 93 -7.51 -19.49 -11.73
CA PHE A 93 -8.61 -19.49 -10.79
C PHE A 93 -9.91 -19.08 -11.50
N GLU A 94 -10.99 -19.82 -11.23
CA GLU A 94 -12.34 -19.54 -11.71
C GLU A 94 -13.17 -18.82 -10.62
N GLU A 95 -14.27 -18.20 -11.01
CA GLU A 95 -15.22 -17.53 -10.10
C GLU A 95 -14.56 -16.50 -9.14
N CYS A 96 -13.53 -15.77 -9.61
CA CYS A 96 -12.83 -14.79 -8.81
C CYS A 96 -13.74 -13.61 -8.44
N ALA A 97 -14.27 -13.60 -7.23
CA ALA A 97 -14.98 -12.47 -6.65
C ALA A 97 -13.99 -11.50 -6.02
N GLU A 98 -14.34 -10.21 -6.03
CA GLU A 98 -13.59 -9.16 -5.36
C GLU A 98 -14.55 -8.33 -4.52
N LYS A 99 -14.14 -8.03 -3.30
CA LYS A 99 -14.85 -7.12 -2.40
C LYS A 99 -13.87 -6.03 -1.98
N GLN A 100 -14.24 -4.79 -2.20
CA GLN A 100 -13.45 -3.65 -1.75
C GLN A 100 -14.14 -2.99 -0.58
N GLU A 101 -13.38 -2.72 0.47
CA GLU A 101 -13.82 -2.01 1.66
C GLU A 101 -13.05 -0.70 1.79
N ILE A 102 -13.65 0.30 2.41
CA ILE A 102 -12.98 1.56 2.68
C ILE A 102 -12.32 1.51 4.06
N TRP A 103 -11.07 1.94 4.14
CA TRP A 103 -10.37 2.13 5.40
C TRP A 103 -10.08 3.62 5.61
N PRO A 104 -10.89 4.33 6.41
CA PRO A 104 -10.69 5.74 6.66
C PRO A 104 -9.36 6.01 7.38
N MET A 105 -8.70 7.11 7.02
CA MET A 105 -7.42 7.50 7.63
C MET A 105 -7.57 8.50 8.77
N SER A 106 -8.80 8.74 9.23
CA SER A 106 -9.13 9.50 10.44
C SER A 106 -10.60 9.28 10.84
N ASP A 107 -11.03 9.86 11.96
CA ASP A 107 -12.36 9.67 12.54
C ASP A 107 -13.47 10.53 11.91
N TRP A 108 -13.33 10.86 10.61
CA TRP A 108 -14.29 11.69 9.87
C TRP A 108 -15.63 11.01 9.54
N PRO A 109 -15.76 9.68 9.38
CA PRO A 109 -17.03 9.06 9.07
C PRO A 109 -18.09 9.31 10.15
N LYS A 110 -19.36 9.38 9.73
CA LYS A 110 -20.49 9.44 10.66
C LYS A 110 -20.83 8.07 11.24
N ASP A 111 -20.64 7.03 10.44
CA ASP A 111 -20.84 5.65 10.86
C ASP A 111 -19.90 5.29 12.03
N PRO A 112 -20.41 4.76 13.15
CA PRO A 112 -19.57 4.46 14.32
C PRO A 112 -18.47 3.45 14.07
N HIS A 113 -18.72 2.42 13.24
CA HIS A 113 -17.75 1.40 12.92
C HIS A 113 -16.62 1.95 12.06
N LEU A 114 -16.96 2.67 10.97
CA LEU A 114 -15.96 3.32 10.12
C LEU A 114 -15.18 4.43 10.85
N LYS A 115 -15.82 5.12 11.81
CA LYS A 115 -15.14 6.09 12.66
C LYS A 115 -14.10 5.44 13.55
N GLU A 116 -14.42 4.31 14.16
CA GLU A 116 -13.47 3.55 14.98
C GLU A 116 -12.34 2.99 14.12
N LEU A 117 -12.65 2.42 12.96
CA LEU A 117 -11.66 1.97 11.99
C LEU A 117 -10.72 3.11 11.56
N GLY A 118 -11.28 4.31 11.35
CA GLY A 118 -10.50 5.49 11.01
C GLY A 118 -9.56 5.98 12.13
N ARG A 119 -9.89 5.73 13.39
CA ARG A 119 -8.97 5.98 14.51
C ARG A 119 -7.78 5.05 14.48
N TRP A 120 -8.01 3.77 14.19
CA TRP A 120 -6.94 2.78 14.01
C TRP A 120 -6.11 3.06 12.76
N GLY A 121 -6.74 3.44 11.64
CA GLY A 121 -6.05 3.85 10.42
C GLY A 121 -5.10 5.03 10.66
N ARG A 122 -5.58 6.06 11.38
CA ARG A 122 -4.75 7.19 11.78
C ARG A 122 -3.58 6.77 12.66
N LEU A 123 -3.84 5.96 13.69
CA LEU A 123 -2.79 5.50 14.60
C LEU A 123 -1.71 4.73 13.84
N GLY A 124 -2.10 3.75 13.02
CA GLY A 124 -1.17 2.98 12.20
C GLY A 124 -0.35 3.85 11.25
N ALA A 125 -1.00 4.80 10.55
CA ALA A 125 -0.30 5.72 9.66
C ALA A 125 0.69 6.63 10.43
N THR A 126 0.32 7.11 11.61
CA THR A 126 1.21 7.96 12.42
C THR A 126 2.41 7.20 12.94
N ASP A 127 2.23 6.00 13.42
CA ASP A 127 3.32 5.18 14.00
C ASP A 127 4.27 4.64 12.93
N SER A 128 3.75 4.36 11.72
CA SER A 128 4.54 3.77 10.63
C SER A 128 5.15 4.78 9.66
N ALA A 129 4.65 6.02 9.58
CA ALA A 129 5.07 6.97 8.55
C ALA A 129 6.59 7.20 8.51
N TYR A 130 7.21 7.52 9.63
CA TYR A 130 8.63 7.81 9.67
C TYR A 130 9.51 6.56 9.43
N PRO A 131 9.36 5.44 10.18
CA PRO A 131 10.25 4.29 9.99
C PRO A 131 10.11 3.67 8.60
N PHE A 132 8.91 3.66 8.03
CA PHE A 132 8.67 3.10 6.71
C PHE A 132 9.28 3.97 5.60
N ALA A 133 9.05 5.28 5.65
CA ALA A 133 9.66 6.22 4.72
C ALA A 133 11.18 6.25 4.83
N LEU A 134 11.73 6.19 6.06
CA LEU A 134 13.17 6.21 6.28
C LEU A 134 13.85 5.08 5.52
N GLN A 135 13.32 3.86 5.61
CA GLN A 135 13.90 2.70 4.96
C GLN A 135 13.88 2.79 3.43
N LEU A 136 12.84 3.36 2.86
CA LEU A 136 12.65 3.44 1.41
C LEU A 136 13.32 4.67 0.81
N LEU A 137 13.05 5.87 1.35
CA LEU A 137 13.46 7.13 0.74
C LEU A 137 14.96 7.43 0.91
N THR A 138 15.60 6.95 1.99
CA THR A 138 17.06 7.11 2.12
C THR A 138 17.81 6.33 1.04
N ARG A 139 17.28 5.25 0.53
CA ARG A 139 17.83 4.52 -0.63
C ARG A 139 17.73 5.30 -1.94
N GLU A 140 16.79 6.24 -1.99
CA GLU A 140 16.58 7.17 -3.11
C GLU A 140 17.38 8.46 -2.96
N GLY A 141 18.26 8.55 -1.95
CA GLY A 141 19.13 9.70 -1.70
C GLY A 141 18.51 10.81 -0.82
N TRP A 142 17.33 10.56 -0.22
CA TRP A 142 16.75 11.51 0.73
C TRP A 142 17.56 11.55 2.01
N THR A 143 17.75 12.76 2.56
CA THR A 143 18.33 12.93 3.88
C THR A 143 17.34 12.54 4.97
N VAL A 144 17.86 12.17 6.14
CA VAL A 144 17.04 11.84 7.32
C VAL A 144 16.10 12.99 7.69
N ASP A 145 16.58 14.24 7.56
CA ASP A 145 15.78 15.43 7.87
C ASP A 145 14.64 15.64 6.87
N GLN A 146 14.87 15.38 5.58
CA GLN A 146 13.81 15.44 4.57
C GLN A 146 12.72 14.40 4.85
N VAL A 147 13.11 13.16 5.21
CA VAL A 147 12.16 12.11 5.57
C VAL A 147 11.38 12.48 6.82
N ARG A 148 12.05 13.03 7.84
CA ARG A 148 11.42 13.49 9.08
C ARG A 148 10.39 14.58 8.80
N ASN A 149 10.77 15.61 8.05
CA ASN A 149 9.88 16.73 7.69
C ASN A 149 8.62 16.24 6.95
N LEU A 150 8.77 15.31 5.99
CA LEU A 150 7.65 14.72 5.28
C LEU A 150 6.74 13.94 6.24
N SER A 151 7.30 13.13 7.13
CA SER A 151 6.54 12.35 8.10
C SER A 151 5.82 13.25 9.11
N ASP A 152 6.46 14.30 9.62
CA ASP A 152 5.85 15.27 10.53
C ASP A 152 4.68 16.01 9.87
N ALA A 153 4.78 16.32 8.56
CA ALA A 153 3.68 16.90 7.80
C ALA A 153 2.48 15.92 7.68
N VAL A 154 2.74 14.62 7.48
CA VAL A 154 1.70 13.58 7.53
C VAL A 154 1.01 13.56 8.89
N LEU A 155 1.78 13.51 9.98
CA LEU A 155 1.24 13.52 11.34
C LEU A 155 0.35 14.74 11.59
N ALA A 156 0.78 15.91 11.12
CA ALA A 156 0.00 17.14 11.23
C ALA A 156 -1.30 17.08 10.43
N SER A 157 -1.26 16.50 9.22
CA SER A 157 -2.44 16.42 8.33
C SER A 157 -3.51 15.43 8.79
N LEU A 158 -3.13 14.38 9.50
CA LEU A 158 -4.05 13.36 10.02
C LEU A 158 -4.68 13.72 11.37
N ARG A 159 -4.43 14.91 11.90
CA ARG A 159 -5.06 15.40 13.13
C ARG A 159 -6.57 15.56 12.95
N LYS A 160 -7.30 15.65 14.09
CA LYS A 160 -8.75 15.85 14.09
C LYS A 160 -9.13 17.10 13.27
N GLY A 161 -10.07 16.92 12.34
CA GLY A 161 -10.49 17.97 11.40
C GLY A 161 -9.64 18.09 10.13
N GLY A 162 -8.66 17.19 9.94
CA GLY A 162 -7.88 17.08 8.69
C GLY A 162 -8.70 16.55 7.50
N PRO A 163 -8.07 16.41 6.34
CA PRO A 163 -8.72 15.93 5.13
C PRO A 163 -9.39 14.56 5.32
N LYS A 164 -10.53 14.36 4.63
CA LYS A 164 -11.33 13.14 4.73
C LYS A 164 -10.84 12.12 3.71
N HIS A 165 -9.78 11.41 4.06
CA HIS A 165 -9.15 10.40 3.22
C HIS A 165 -9.52 8.98 3.63
N TYR A 166 -9.46 8.05 2.66
CA TYR A 166 -9.47 6.61 2.90
C TYR A 166 -8.53 5.89 1.92
N VAL A 167 -8.11 4.69 2.29
CA VAL A 167 -7.49 3.72 1.40
C VAL A 167 -8.45 2.57 1.13
N SER A 168 -8.24 1.84 0.01
CA SER A 168 -9.03 0.66 -0.33
C SER A 168 -8.40 -0.60 0.25
N VAL A 169 -9.22 -1.50 0.75
CA VAL A 169 -8.85 -2.84 1.26
C VAL A 169 -9.65 -3.89 0.53
#